data_db274b0896af27e38c78132608f2f33a
#
_entry.id   db274b0896af27e38c78132608f2f33a
#
_cell.length_a   1.000
_cell.length_b   1.000
_cell.length_c   1.000
_cell.angle_alpha   90.00
_cell.angle_beta   90.00
_cell.angle_gamma   90.00
#
_symmetry.space_group_name_H-M   'P 1'
#
loop_
_entity.id
_entity.type
_entity.pdbx_description
1 polymer ?
#
loop_
_entity_poly.entity_id
_entity_poly.type
_entity_poly.pdbx_seq_one_letter_code
_entity_poly.pdbx_strand_id
1 'polypeptide(L)'
;PAEDTPLSCKKIVEMLYEAGLPKNRCYFVMPKNLELATKLVSDQRIDFFSFIGSSKVGWFLRSKLAPGTRCSLEHGGMAPTFITSNSDIESCAKSIARGGFYHAGQVCVSVQRVYLDKKVSTVFFEKFIKEVETVKIGNPMNKETVVGPLIRKGEVSRVDEWVKESLKNGSKLILGGKKLSDVSYDKTIILNPNKNDKISQYEIFGPVVTVNEYDTFEKAI
;
A
#
# COMPACT_ATOMS: atom_id res chain seq x y z
N PRO A 1 -15.25 -0.76 10.56
CA PRO A 1 -14.71 -0.40 9.23
C PRO A 1 -14.04 0.98 9.25
N ALA A 2 -13.27 1.28 8.18
CA ALA A 2 -12.73 2.62 7.98
C ALA A 2 -13.87 3.61 7.66
N GLU A 3 -13.72 4.86 8.12
CA GLU A 3 -14.76 5.88 7.96
C GLU A 3 -15.04 6.25 6.50
N ASP A 4 -14.01 6.21 5.64
CA ASP A 4 -14.15 6.54 4.21
C ASP A 4 -14.71 5.39 3.36
N THR A 5 -14.66 4.13 3.84
CA THR A 5 -15.05 2.94 3.07
C THR A 5 -15.91 1.96 3.88
N PRO A 6 -17.02 2.40 4.50
CA PRO A 6 -17.80 1.55 5.40
C PRO A 6 -18.76 0.59 4.67
N LEU A 7 -19.13 0.91 3.41
CA LEU A 7 -20.26 0.26 2.73
C LEU A 7 -20.02 -1.22 2.44
N SER A 8 -18.79 -1.62 2.10
CA SER A 8 -18.45 -3.03 1.87
C SER A 8 -18.63 -3.87 3.12
N CYS A 9 -18.15 -3.38 4.27
CA CYS A 9 -18.35 -4.06 5.55
C CYS A 9 -19.83 -4.15 5.94
N LYS A 10 -20.57 -3.05 5.71
CA LYS A 10 -22.02 -3.05 5.93
C LYS A 10 -22.70 -4.11 5.08
N LYS A 11 -22.38 -4.19 3.79
CA LYS A 11 -22.96 -5.18 2.89
C LYS A 11 -22.64 -6.62 3.29
N ILE A 12 -21.41 -6.88 3.77
CA ILE A 12 -21.02 -8.20 4.29
C ILE A 12 -21.92 -8.58 5.48
N VAL A 13 -22.14 -7.67 6.42
CA VAL A 13 -23.02 -7.94 7.58
C VAL A 13 -24.46 -8.19 7.15
N GLU A 14 -24.99 -7.43 6.19
CA GLU A 14 -26.31 -7.66 5.61
C GLU A 14 -26.42 -9.05 4.97
N MET A 15 -25.43 -9.46 4.17
CA MET A 15 -25.36 -10.79 3.56
C MET A 15 -25.29 -11.92 4.60
N LEU A 16 -24.60 -11.71 5.70
CA LEU A 16 -24.58 -12.68 6.81
C LEU A 16 -25.98 -12.85 7.44
N TYR A 17 -26.73 -11.77 7.58
CA TYR A 17 -28.12 -11.85 8.08
C TYR A 17 -29.04 -12.54 7.06
N GLU A 18 -28.90 -12.24 5.75
CA GLU A 18 -29.63 -12.91 4.68
C GLU A 18 -29.34 -14.42 4.64
N ALA A 19 -28.10 -14.82 4.99
CA ALA A 19 -27.69 -16.21 5.10
C ALA A 19 -28.13 -16.91 6.40
N GLY A 20 -28.91 -16.22 7.27
CA GLY A 20 -29.49 -16.80 8.48
C GLY A 20 -28.69 -16.56 9.77
N LEU A 21 -27.66 -15.71 9.76
CA LEU A 21 -26.97 -15.36 11.01
C LEU A 21 -27.92 -14.52 11.91
N PRO A 22 -28.15 -14.92 13.16
CA PRO A 22 -28.96 -14.13 14.08
C PRO A 22 -28.39 -12.72 14.29
N LYS A 23 -29.25 -11.69 14.23
CA LYS A 23 -28.85 -10.27 14.31
C LYS A 23 -28.09 -9.90 15.58
N ASN A 24 -28.22 -10.67 16.66
CA ASN A 24 -27.51 -10.48 17.91
C ASN A 24 -26.11 -11.15 17.93
N ARG A 25 -25.64 -11.70 16.81
CA ARG A 25 -24.31 -12.34 16.69
C ARG A 25 -23.29 -11.56 15.88
N CYS A 26 -23.73 -10.53 15.15
CA CYS A 26 -22.83 -9.67 14.37
C CYS A 26 -23.37 -8.24 14.39
N TYR A 27 -22.51 -7.28 14.60
CA TYR A 27 -22.90 -5.86 14.62
C TYR A 27 -21.99 -5.06 13.72
N PHE A 28 -22.58 -4.21 12.89
CA PHE A 28 -21.86 -3.18 12.16
C PHE A 28 -21.79 -1.92 13.04
N VAL A 29 -20.59 -1.52 13.45
CA VAL A 29 -20.38 -0.37 14.32
C VAL A 29 -19.40 0.60 13.69
N MET A 30 -19.75 1.88 13.65
CA MET A 30 -18.93 2.99 13.20
C MET A 30 -18.59 3.89 14.38
N PRO A 31 -17.44 3.70 15.05
CA PRO A 31 -17.02 4.60 16.12
C PRO A 31 -16.80 6.01 15.58
N LYS A 32 -17.37 7.02 16.21
CA LYS A 32 -17.25 8.42 15.79
C LYS A 32 -15.81 8.96 15.85
N ASN A 33 -14.98 8.38 16.71
CA ASN A 33 -13.60 8.78 16.91
C ASN A 33 -12.77 7.63 17.51
N LEU A 34 -11.45 7.85 17.58
CA LEU A 34 -10.50 6.87 18.12
C LEU A 34 -10.74 6.58 19.63
N GLU A 35 -11.27 7.53 20.38
CA GLU A 35 -11.60 7.35 21.81
C GLU A 35 -12.67 6.27 21.99
N LEU A 36 -13.75 6.34 21.21
CA LEU A 36 -14.81 5.31 21.24
C LEU A 36 -14.33 3.95 20.74
N ALA A 37 -13.47 3.94 19.71
CA ALA A 37 -12.83 2.70 19.27
C ALA A 37 -11.95 2.09 20.37
N THR A 38 -11.18 2.93 21.06
CA THR A 38 -10.34 2.51 22.20
C THR A 38 -11.19 1.94 23.32
N LYS A 39 -12.30 2.61 23.69
CA LYS A 39 -13.23 2.13 24.71
C LYS A 39 -13.83 0.76 24.35
N LEU A 40 -14.15 0.54 23.08
CA LEU A 40 -14.64 -0.77 22.62
C LEU A 40 -13.57 -1.86 22.80
N VAL A 41 -12.35 -1.64 22.31
CA VAL A 41 -11.31 -2.69 22.32
C VAL A 41 -10.72 -2.95 23.69
N SER A 42 -10.84 -2.00 24.63
CA SER A 42 -10.41 -2.17 26.03
C SER A 42 -11.45 -2.83 26.95
N ASP A 43 -12.62 -3.15 26.43
CA ASP A 43 -13.67 -3.81 27.21
C ASP A 43 -13.27 -5.27 27.54
N GLN A 44 -13.39 -5.66 28.82
CA GLN A 44 -13.02 -7.00 29.31
C GLN A 44 -13.82 -8.16 28.68
N ARG A 45 -14.92 -7.86 28.02
CA ARG A 45 -15.76 -8.84 27.30
C ARG A 45 -15.22 -9.18 25.90
N ILE A 46 -14.15 -8.50 25.45
CA ILE A 46 -13.54 -8.75 24.16
C ILE A 46 -12.47 -9.83 24.31
N ASP A 47 -12.71 -10.99 23.75
CA ASP A 47 -11.78 -12.13 23.80
C ASP A 47 -10.72 -12.05 22.70
N PHE A 48 -11.07 -11.47 21.53
CA PHE A 48 -10.20 -11.38 20.38
C PHE A 48 -10.35 -10.06 19.64
N PHE A 49 -9.21 -9.43 19.34
CA PHE A 49 -9.13 -8.21 18.54
C PHE A 49 -8.38 -8.47 17.24
N SER A 50 -9.04 -8.25 16.10
CA SER A 50 -8.40 -8.26 14.77
C SER A 50 -8.41 -6.86 14.20
N PHE A 51 -7.26 -6.40 13.71
CA PHE A 51 -7.11 -5.06 13.18
C PHE A 51 -6.38 -5.06 11.84
N ILE A 52 -6.95 -4.36 10.87
CA ILE A 52 -6.35 -4.07 9.57
C ILE A 52 -6.22 -2.56 9.45
N GLY A 53 -5.00 -2.06 9.22
CA GLY A 53 -4.73 -0.63 9.08
C GLY A 53 -3.27 -0.25 9.36
N SER A 54 -3.02 1.04 9.64
CA SER A 54 -1.65 1.51 9.87
C SER A 54 -1.04 0.92 11.16
N SER A 55 0.25 0.61 11.12
CA SER A 55 1.01 0.11 12.27
C SER A 55 0.89 1.03 13.49
N LYS A 56 0.90 2.35 13.28
CA LYS A 56 0.75 3.35 14.36
C LYS A 56 -0.55 3.15 15.14
N VAL A 57 -1.67 2.99 14.45
CA VAL A 57 -2.98 2.80 15.09
C VAL A 57 -3.10 1.40 15.69
N GLY A 58 -2.64 0.37 14.98
CA GLY A 58 -2.71 -1.00 15.47
C GLY A 58 -1.91 -1.22 16.76
N TRP A 59 -0.68 -0.74 16.85
CA TRP A 59 0.13 -0.82 18.06
C TRP A 59 -0.48 -0.01 19.23
N PHE A 60 -1.04 1.17 18.92
CA PHE A 60 -1.75 1.95 19.91
C PHE A 60 -2.95 1.19 20.47
N LEU A 61 -3.83 0.65 19.63
CA LEU A 61 -5.01 -0.10 20.08
C LEU A 61 -4.62 -1.37 20.84
N ARG A 62 -3.60 -2.10 20.37
CA ARG A 62 -3.06 -3.26 21.09
C ARG A 62 -2.63 -2.91 22.51
N SER A 63 -2.01 -1.76 22.73
CA SER A 63 -1.58 -1.31 24.06
C SER A 63 -2.74 -0.99 25.01
N LYS A 64 -3.99 -0.95 24.48
CA LYS A 64 -5.21 -0.64 25.24
C LYS A 64 -6.09 -1.87 25.48
N LEU A 65 -5.74 -3.03 24.96
CA LEU A 65 -6.52 -4.24 25.13
C LEU A 65 -6.61 -4.65 26.61
N ALA A 66 -7.75 -5.20 26.98
CA ALA A 66 -7.93 -5.79 28.32
C ALA A 66 -6.97 -7.00 28.51
N PRO A 67 -6.55 -7.29 29.76
CA PRO A 67 -5.77 -8.48 30.05
C PRO A 67 -6.47 -9.76 29.57
N GLY A 68 -5.72 -10.62 28.85
CA GLY A 68 -6.25 -11.86 28.30
C GLY A 68 -6.82 -11.75 26.88
N THR A 69 -7.10 -10.56 26.37
CA THR A 69 -7.52 -10.37 24.96
C THR A 69 -6.41 -10.76 24.01
N ARG A 70 -6.65 -11.75 23.14
CA ARG A 70 -5.75 -12.10 22.03
C ARG A 70 -5.91 -11.11 20.88
N CYS A 71 -4.84 -10.88 20.10
CA CYS A 71 -4.94 -9.99 18.96
C CYS A 71 -4.19 -10.49 17.73
N SER A 72 -4.71 -10.16 16.55
CA SER A 72 -4.05 -10.21 15.25
C SER A 72 -3.99 -8.81 14.66
N LEU A 73 -2.81 -8.40 14.21
CA LEU A 73 -2.57 -7.10 13.60
C LEU A 73 -2.09 -7.27 12.17
N GLU A 74 -2.92 -6.85 11.23
CA GLU A 74 -2.64 -6.87 9.80
C GLU A 74 -2.23 -5.45 9.37
N HIS A 75 -0.95 -5.15 9.59
CA HIS A 75 -0.36 -3.89 9.19
C HIS A 75 0.08 -3.93 7.72
N GLY A 76 0.42 -2.78 7.16
CA GLY A 76 1.09 -2.68 5.88
C GLY A 76 2.51 -3.26 5.91
N GLY A 77 3.16 -3.24 4.77
CA GLY A 77 4.49 -3.81 4.62
C GLY A 77 5.31 -3.10 3.54
N MET A 78 6.60 -3.37 3.56
CA MET A 78 7.56 -2.87 2.59
C MET A 78 8.48 -4.00 2.13
N ALA A 79 7.92 -5.19 1.92
CA ALA A 79 8.68 -6.36 1.53
C ALA A 79 9.50 -6.09 0.25
N PRO A 80 10.81 -6.38 0.25
CA PRO A 80 11.65 -6.16 -0.92
C PRO A 80 11.41 -7.25 -1.97
N THR A 81 11.46 -6.84 -3.23
CA THR A 81 11.49 -7.75 -4.37
C THR A 81 12.88 -7.71 -4.99
N PHE A 82 13.55 -8.85 -5.08
CA PHE A 82 14.88 -8.95 -5.68
C PHE A 82 14.77 -9.48 -7.11
N ILE A 83 15.44 -8.80 -8.06
CA ILE A 83 15.62 -9.23 -9.44
C ILE A 83 17.12 -9.52 -9.63
N THR A 84 17.43 -10.77 -9.84
CA THR A 84 18.80 -11.25 -10.05
C THR A 84 19.10 -11.39 -11.55
N SER A 85 20.36 -11.50 -11.92
CA SER A 85 20.77 -11.61 -13.32
C SER A 85 20.25 -12.84 -14.07
N ASN A 86 19.80 -13.88 -13.33
CA ASN A 86 19.20 -15.09 -13.90
C ASN A 86 17.67 -15.12 -13.83
N SER A 87 17.03 -14.01 -13.44
CA SER A 87 15.57 -13.88 -13.42
C SER A 87 14.99 -13.79 -14.84
N ASP A 88 13.77 -14.26 -15.02
CA ASP A 88 12.98 -13.96 -16.22
C ASP A 88 12.54 -12.49 -16.18
N ILE A 89 13.30 -11.63 -16.88
CA ILE A 89 13.10 -10.17 -16.81
C ILE A 89 11.74 -9.74 -17.36
N GLU A 90 11.21 -10.43 -18.36
CA GLU A 90 9.90 -10.10 -18.92
C GLU A 90 8.77 -10.39 -17.92
N SER A 91 8.79 -11.56 -17.33
CA SER A 91 7.84 -11.93 -16.29
C SER A 91 7.95 -11.02 -15.06
N CYS A 92 9.18 -10.67 -14.64
CA CYS A 92 9.43 -9.73 -13.55
C CYS A 92 8.84 -8.34 -13.85
N ALA A 93 9.12 -7.77 -15.01
CA ALA A 93 8.62 -6.45 -15.41
C ALA A 93 7.09 -6.39 -15.39
N LYS A 94 6.43 -7.39 -15.97
CA LYS A 94 4.96 -7.50 -15.98
C LYS A 94 4.36 -7.66 -14.59
N SER A 95 4.95 -8.53 -13.78
CA SER A 95 4.46 -8.80 -12.42
C SER A 95 4.63 -7.58 -11.50
N ILE A 96 5.76 -6.87 -11.61
CA ILE A 96 6.03 -5.67 -10.81
C ILE A 96 5.16 -4.50 -11.27
N ALA A 97 4.94 -4.32 -12.59
CA ALA A 97 4.02 -3.30 -13.09
C ALA A 97 2.60 -3.51 -12.52
N ARG A 98 2.12 -4.74 -12.50
CA ARG A 98 0.83 -5.07 -11.89
C ARG A 98 0.88 -4.91 -10.36
N GLY A 99 1.86 -5.52 -9.69
CA GLY A 99 1.94 -5.57 -8.23
C GLY A 99 2.19 -4.21 -7.57
N GLY A 100 2.88 -3.28 -8.26
CA GLY A 100 3.19 -1.94 -7.76
C GLY A 100 2.09 -0.91 -7.97
N PHE A 101 1.23 -1.10 -8.98
CA PHE A 101 0.29 -0.04 -9.40
C PHE A 101 -1.19 -0.40 -9.23
N TYR A 102 -1.57 -1.69 -9.08
CA TYR A 102 -2.98 -2.02 -8.88
C TYR A 102 -3.54 -1.34 -7.61
N HIS A 103 -4.81 -0.93 -7.68
CA HIS A 103 -5.45 -0.11 -6.63
C HIS A 103 -4.67 1.16 -6.25
N ALA A 104 -3.92 1.73 -7.21
CA ALA A 104 -3.05 2.88 -6.97
C ALA A 104 -1.98 2.63 -5.87
N GLY A 105 -1.50 1.40 -5.73
CA GLY A 105 -0.53 1.02 -4.69
C GLY A 105 -1.07 1.03 -3.26
N GLN A 106 -2.39 1.19 -3.07
CA GLN A 106 -3.03 1.25 -1.75
C GLN A 106 -3.38 -0.16 -1.24
N VAL A 107 -2.37 -1.02 -1.18
CA VAL A 107 -2.50 -2.42 -0.75
C VAL A 107 -1.30 -2.80 0.09
N CYS A 108 -1.52 -3.50 1.22
CA CYS A 108 -0.46 -3.93 2.13
C CYS A 108 0.59 -4.86 1.50
N VAL A 109 0.26 -5.50 0.38
CA VAL A 109 1.16 -6.38 -0.40
C VAL A 109 1.64 -5.72 -1.70
N SER A 110 1.51 -4.39 -1.84
CA SER A 110 2.01 -3.66 -3.01
C SER A 110 3.52 -3.77 -3.12
N VAL A 111 4.02 -3.97 -4.35
CA VAL A 111 5.45 -3.99 -4.64
C VAL A 111 5.96 -2.55 -4.63
N GLN A 112 6.48 -2.12 -3.49
CA GLN A 112 7.00 -0.76 -3.32
C GLN A 112 8.51 -0.69 -3.56
N ARG A 113 9.29 -1.71 -3.13
CA ARG A 113 10.75 -1.71 -3.19
C ARG A 113 11.26 -2.85 -4.06
N VAL A 114 11.96 -2.48 -5.12
CA VAL A 114 12.64 -3.42 -6.02
C VAL A 114 14.15 -3.25 -5.86
N TYR A 115 14.86 -4.35 -5.69
CA TYR A 115 16.31 -4.42 -5.73
C TYR A 115 16.72 -5.13 -7.01
N LEU A 116 17.47 -4.44 -7.86
CA LEU A 116 17.76 -4.84 -9.24
C LEU A 116 19.25 -5.05 -9.45
N ASP A 117 19.63 -6.24 -9.92
CA ASP A 117 21.02 -6.48 -10.36
C ASP A 117 21.35 -5.56 -11.55
N LYS A 118 22.40 -4.76 -11.42
CA LYS A 118 22.84 -3.84 -12.47
C LYS A 118 23.08 -4.50 -13.82
N LYS A 119 23.45 -5.77 -13.83
CA LYS A 119 23.71 -6.51 -15.08
C LYS A 119 22.48 -6.61 -15.99
N VAL A 120 21.28 -6.55 -15.42
CA VAL A 120 20.02 -6.65 -16.17
C VAL A 120 19.20 -5.36 -16.15
N SER A 121 19.76 -4.29 -15.59
CA SER A 121 19.05 -3.03 -15.37
C SER A 121 18.49 -2.43 -16.66
N THR A 122 19.28 -2.30 -17.71
CA THR A 122 18.84 -1.72 -18.99
C THR A 122 17.64 -2.48 -19.56
N VAL A 123 17.76 -3.81 -19.69
CA VAL A 123 16.69 -4.65 -20.24
C VAL A 123 15.45 -4.64 -19.37
N PHE A 124 15.64 -4.61 -18.04
CA PHE A 124 14.51 -4.51 -17.11
C PHE A 124 13.75 -3.20 -17.29
N PHE A 125 14.44 -2.05 -17.28
CA PHE A 125 13.76 -0.76 -17.43
C PHE A 125 13.04 -0.61 -18.76
N GLU A 126 13.62 -1.07 -19.87
CA GLU A 126 12.95 -1.06 -21.17
C GLU A 126 11.60 -1.80 -21.13
N LYS A 127 11.57 -3.01 -20.55
CA LYS A 127 10.36 -3.81 -20.43
C LYS A 127 9.42 -3.24 -19.36
N PHE A 128 9.93 -2.83 -18.21
CA PHE A 128 9.13 -2.36 -17.09
C PHE A 128 8.40 -1.05 -17.41
N ILE A 129 9.07 -0.08 -18.04
CA ILE A 129 8.44 1.17 -18.47
C ILE A 129 7.31 0.87 -19.45
N LYS A 130 7.55 0.01 -20.44
CA LYS A 130 6.55 -0.39 -21.44
C LYS A 130 5.32 -1.02 -20.76
N GLU A 131 5.51 -1.93 -19.80
CA GLU A 131 4.40 -2.54 -19.05
C GLU A 131 3.65 -1.49 -18.21
N VAL A 132 4.36 -0.59 -17.52
CA VAL A 132 3.74 0.46 -16.70
C VAL A 132 2.96 1.46 -17.55
N GLU A 133 3.40 1.76 -18.77
CA GLU A 133 2.65 2.63 -19.69
C GLU A 133 1.27 2.05 -20.06
N THR A 134 1.15 0.72 -20.15
CA THR A 134 -0.15 0.06 -20.41
C THR A 134 -1.13 0.16 -19.25
N VAL A 135 -0.66 0.43 -18.04
CA VAL A 135 -1.49 0.51 -16.83
C VAL A 135 -2.39 1.73 -16.90
N LYS A 136 -3.69 1.54 -16.99
CA LYS A 136 -4.66 2.63 -17.14
C LYS A 136 -4.96 3.35 -15.83
N ILE A 137 -4.89 4.68 -15.87
CA ILE A 137 -5.31 5.58 -14.79
C ILE A 137 -6.70 6.11 -15.14
N GLY A 138 -7.62 6.15 -14.18
CA GLY A 138 -8.95 6.70 -14.47
C GLY A 138 -10.00 6.50 -13.40
N ASN A 139 -11.26 6.60 -13.84
CA ASN A 139 -12.41 6.39 -12.99
C ASN A 139 -12.49 4.91 -12.56
N PRO A 140 -12.58 4.61 -11.25
CA PRO A 140 -12.65 3.23 -10.74
C PRO A 140 -13.92 2.47 -11.17
N MET A 141 -14.94 3.14 -11.67
CA MET A 141 -16.12 2.49 -12.26
C MET A 141 -15.84 1.84 -13.62
N ASN A 142 -14.75 2.21 -14.28
CA ASN A 142 -14.33 1.58 -15.52
C ASN A 142 -13.51 0.32 -15.21
N LYS A 143 -13.93 -0.82 -15.76
CA LYS A 143 -13.28 -2.13 -15.51
C LYS A 143 -11.80 -2.19 -15.92
N GLU A 144 -11.38 -1.34 -16.85
CA GLU A 144 -10.00 -1.27 -17.33
C GLU A 144 -9.09 -0.38 -16.45
N THR A 145 -9.66 0.39 -15.52
CA THR A 145 -8.88 1.24 -14.62
C THR A 145 -8.15 0.39 -13.60
N VAL A 146 -6.84 0.52 -13.57
CA VAL A 146 -5.95 -0.15 -12.61
C VAL A 146 -5.55 0.82 -11.49
N VAL A 147 -5.21 2.06 -11.87
CA VAL A 147 -4.86 3.14 -10.95
C VAL A 147 -6.05 4.08 -10.83
N GLY A 148 -6.79 3.93 -9.75
CA GLY A 148 -7.87 4.83 -9.36
C GLY A 148 -7.38 6.02 -8.52
N PRO A 149 -8.29 6.78 -7.90
CA PRO A 149 -7.94 7.84 -6.97
C PRO A 149 -7.32 7.28 -5.67
N LEU A 150 -6.49 8.08 -5.02
CA LEU A 150 -6.12 7.87 -3.63
C LEU A 150 -7.33 8.20 -2.74
N ILE A 151 -7.35 7.60 -1.55
CA ILE A 151 -8.51 7.66 -0.65
C ILE A 151 -8.85 9.10 -0.21
N ARG A 152 -7.87 9.99 -0.10
CA ARG A 152 -8.04 11.37 0.36
C ARG A 152 -7.06 12.31 -0.34
N LYS A 153 -7.43 13.60 -0.46
CA LYS A 153 -6.53 14.66 -0.97
C LYS A 153 -5.21 14.76 -0.21
N GLY A 154 -5.25 14.57 1.10
CA GLY A 154 -4.05 14.56 1.96
C GLY A 154 -3.03 13.50 1.56
N GLU A 155 -3.49 12.33 1.08
CA GLU A 155 -2.60 11.25 0.63
C GLU A 155 -1.87 11.62 -0.67
N VAL A 156 -2.54 12.30 -1.60
CA VAL A 156 -1.89 12.83 -2.81
C VAL A 156 -0.78 13.82 -2.46
N SER A 157 -1.03 14.68 -1.48
CA SER A 157 -0.04 15.65 -1.02
C SER A 157 1.15 14.99 -0.32
N ARG A 158 0.89 13.98 0.51
CA ARG A 158 1.92 13.20 1.18
C ARG A 158 2.81 12.44 0.20
N VAL A 159 2.21 11.76 -0.78
CA VAL A 159 2.95 11.03 -1.82
C VAL A 159 3.82 11.99 -2.63
N ASP A 160 3.27 13.12 -3.04
CA ASP A 160 3.99 14.15 -3.79
C ASP A 160 5.17 14.74 -3.00
N GLU A 161 4.97 15.00 -1.71
CA GLU A 161 6.03 15.48 -0.81
C GLU A 161 7.18 14.47 -0.71
N TRP A 162 6.89 13.18 -0.52
CA TRP A 162 7.90 12.14 -0.39
C TRP A 162 8.66 11.90 -1.70
N VAL A 163 7.98 11.95 -2.84
CA VAL A 163 8.62 11.87 -4.16
C VAL A 163 9.56 13.07 -4.36
N LYS A 164 9.10 14.29 -4.08
CA LYS A 164 9.91 15.51 -4.22
C LYS A 164 11.11 15.52 -3.26
N GLU A 165 10.92 15.06 -2.01
CA GLU A 165 12.01 14.90 -1.05
C GLU A 165 13.10 13.99 -1.62
N SER A 166 12.73 12.83 -2.13
CA SER A 166 13.67 11.87 -2.69
C SER A 166 14.41 12.42 -3.92
N LEU A 167 13.70 13.09 -4.83
CA LEU A 167 14.33 13.73 -5.99
C LEU A 167 15.32 14.83 -5.60
N LYS A 168 14.97 15.64 -4.59
CA LYS A 168 15.88 16.67 -4.04
C LYS A 168 17.13 16.05 -3.42
N ASN A 169 17.02 14.85 -2.85
CA ASN A 169 18.12 14.11 -2.23
C ASN A 169 18.94 13.28 -3.23
N GLY A 170 18.71 13.45 -4.53
CA GLY A 170 19.55 12.89 -5.60
C GLY A 170 19.03 11.60 -6.25
N SER A 171 17.83 11.14 -5.91
CA SER A 171 17.21 10.04 -6.65
C SER A 171 16.83 10.47 -8.08
N LYS A 172 16.66 9.51 -8.97
CA LYS A 172 16.32 9.79 -10.37
C LYS A 172 14.88 9.41 -10.66
N LEU A 173 14.12 10.35 -11.21
CA LEU A 173 12.78 10.09 -11.73
C LEU A 173 12.88 9.36 -13.07
N ILE A 174 12.28 8.19 -13.17
CA ILE A 174 12.23 7.39 -14.40
C ILE A 174 10.89 7.60 -15.10
N LEU A 175 9.78 7.68 -14.35
CA LEU A 175 8.43 7.85 -14.89
C LEU A 175 7.55 8.60 -13.88
N GLY A 176 6.57 9.37 -14.35
CA GLY A 176 5.51 9.98 -13.53
C GLY A 176 5.97 11.15 -12.67
N GLY A 177 5.77 11.05 -11.35
CA GLY A 177 6.24 12.02 -10.35
C GLY A 177 5.39 13.28 -10.22
N LYS A 178 4.10 13.25 -10.61
CA LYS A 178 3.23 14.43 -10.59
C LYS A 178 1.81 14.12 -10.12
N LYS A 179 1.18 15.11 -9.51
CA LYS A 179 -0.26 15.13 -9.25
C LYS A 179 -1.01 15.22 -10.57
N LEU A 180 -2.04 14.40 -10.75
CA LEU A 180 -2.96 14.50 -11.89
C LEU A 180 -4.23 15.26 -11.51
N SER A 181 -4.64 15.16 -10.24
CA SER A 181 -5.74 15.93 -9.66
C SER A 181 -5.58 15.99 -8.15
N ASP A 182 -6.57 16.56 -7.45
CA ASP A 182 -6.60 16.60 -5.99
C ASP A 182 -6.62 15.21 -5.33
N VAL A 183 -7.07 14.18 -6.04
CA VAL A 183 -7.21 12.81 -5.54
C VAL A 183 -6.46 11.78 -6.38
N SER A 184 -5.71 12.19 -7.40
CA SER A 184 -5.01 11.26 -8.29
C SER A 184 -3.53 11.64 -8.44
N TYR A 185 -2.68 10.64 -8.39
CA TYR A 185 -1.24 10.74 -8.57
C TYR A 185 -0.79 9.83 -9.72
N ASP A 186 0.23 10.27 -10.47
CA ASP A 186 0.73 9.52 -11.61
C ASP A 186 1.50 8.27 -11.18
N LYS A 187 1.47 7.24 -12.03
CA LYS A 187 2.32 6.05 -11.88
C LYS A 187 3.78 6.50 -11.86
N THR A 188 4.49 6.23 -10.79
CA THR A 188 5.79 6.82 -10.55
C THR A 188 6.85 5.75 -10.31
N ILE A 189 7.99 5.89 -10.97
CA ILE A 189 9.16 5.05 -10.79
C ILE A 189 10.33 5.93 -10.37
N ILE A 190 10.91 5.64 -9.22
CA ILE A 190 12.07 6.33 -8.64
C ILE A 190 13.27 5.38 -8.61
N LEU A 191 14.38 5.79 -9.20
CA LEU A 191 15.61 5.02 -9.23
C LEU A 191 16.57 5.51 -8.14
N ASN A 192 17.12 4.58 -7.38
CA ASN A 192 18.14 4.76 -6.36
C ASN A 192 17.80 5.86 -5.33
N PRO A 193 16.63 5.80 -4.65
CA PRO A 193 16.32 6.73 -3.58
C PRO A 193 17.32 6.57 -2.43
N ASN A 194 17.57 7.67 -1.70
CA ASN A 194 18.42 7.61 -0.53
C ASN A 194 17.75 6.73 0.56
N LYS A 195 18.53 5.88 1.21
CA LYS A 195 18.02 4.98 2.27
C LYS A 195 17.35 5.70 3.44
N ASN A 196 17.68 6.98 3.66
CA ASN A 196 17.11 7.80 4.73
C ASN A 196 15.87 8.59 4.30
N ASP A 197 15.49 8.57 3.02
CA ASP A 197 14.28 9.23 2.54
C ASP A 197 13.03 8.54 3.07
N LYS A 198 11.97 9.30 3.28
CA LYS A 198 10.68 8.75 3.73
C LYS A 198 10.16 7.64 2.80
N ILE A 199 10.37 7.80 1.50
CA ILE A 199 9.98 6.82 0.48
C ILE A 199 10.73 5.47 0.62
N SER A 200 11.91 5.46 1.25
CA SER A 200 12.72 4.27 1.52
C SER A 200 12.45 3.68 2.91
N GLN A 201 12.01 4.52 3.87
CA GLN A 201 11.84 4.16 5.28
C GLN A 201 10.42 3.72 5.63
N TYR A 202 9.42 4.21 4.90
CA TYR A 202 8.01 4.01 5.21
C TYR A 202 7.22 3.49 4.03
N GLU A 203 6.16 2.77 4.31
CA GLU A 203 5.18 2.36 3.32
C GLU A 203 4.51 3.57 2.67
N ILE A 204 4.68 3.73 1.35
CA ILE A 204 4.15 4.90 0.65
C ILE A 204 2.63 4.83 0.42
N PHE A 205 2.06 3.62 0.31
CA PHE A 205 0.63 3.41 0.10
C PHE A 205 0.07 4.31 -1.02
N GLY A 206 0.75 4.30 -2.16
CA GLY A 206 0.48 5.13 -3.34
C GLY A 206 1.11 4.52 -4.59
N PRO A 207 0.83 5.05 -5.80
CA PRO A 207 1.26 4.47 -7.07
C PRO A 207 2.74 4.78 -7.37
N VAL A 208 3.62 4.37 -6.48
CA VAL A 208 5.06 4.62 -6.56
C VAL A 208 5.85 3.35 -6.31
N VAL A 209 6.76 3.03 -7.23
CA VAL A 209 7.72 1.93 -7.11
C VAL A 209 9.13 2.52 -7.06
N THR A 210 9.91 2.11 -6.08
CA THR A 210 11.33 2.44 -5.99
C THR A 210 12.16 1.28 -6.50
N VAL A 211 13.18 1.57 -7.30
CA VAL A 211 14.16 0.60 -7.81
C VAL A 211 15.53 0.96 -7.28
N ASN A 212 16.16 0.03 -6.58
CA ASN A 212 17.50 0.17 -6.02
C ASN A 212 18.44 -0.79 -6.76
N GLU A 213 19.39 -0.24 -7.50
CA GLU A 213 20.38 -1.05 -8.20
C GLU A 213 21.47 -1.55 -7.24
N TYR A 214 21.86 -2.80 -7.42
CA TYR A 214 22.98 -3.38 -6.67
C TYR A 214 23.99 -4.06 -7.59
N ASP A 215 25.27 -4.04 -7.18
CA ASP A 215 26.36 -4.70 -7.90
C ASP A 215 26.55 -6.16 -7.45
N THR A 216 26.38 -6.41 -6.14
CA THR A 216 26.46 -7.76 -5.54
C THR A 216 25.29 -7.95 -4.57
N PHE A 217 24.79 -9.17 -4.47
CA PHE A 217 23.62 -9.48 -3.64
C PHE A 217 23.84 -9.14 -2.16
N GLU A 218 25.06 -9.31 -1.65
CA GLU A 218 25.44 -8.98 -0.28
C GLU A 218 25.29 -7.48 0.04
N LYS A 219 25.40 -6.61 -0.98
CA LYS A 219 25.18 -5.17 -0.81
C LYS A 219 23.70 -4.78 -0.85
N ALA A 220 22.84 -5.68 -1.30
CA ALA A 220 21.41 -5.44 -1.40
C ALA A 220 20.64 -5.87 -0.13
N ILE A 221 21.27 -6.70 0.72
CA ILE A 221 20.76 -7.13 2.02
C ILE A 221 21.25 -6.18 3.11
#